data_e4742c3cb27bd5ae92227e0c831766b2
#
_entry.id   e4742c3cb27bd5ae92227e0c831766b2
#
_cell.length_a   1.000
_cell.length_b   1.000
_cell.length_c   1.000
_cell.angle_alpha   90.00
_cell.angle_beta   90.00
_cell.angle_gamma   90.00
#
_symmetry.space_group_name_H-M   'P 1'
#
loop_
_entity.id
_entity.type
_entity.pdbx_description
1 polymer ?
#
loop_
_entity_poly.entity_id
_entity_poly.type
_entity_poly.pdbx_seq_one_letter_code
_entity_poly.pdbx_strand_id
1 'polypeptide(L)'
;MWDIIWENSVKSGDPGIYNISLANSYTNVSYFEKLDATNPCGEISLPSYGNCCLGNINLSNMYDPDGRDVDWKRLARTVRT
;
A
#
# COMPACT_ATOMS: atom_id res chain seq x y z
N MET A 1 -26.80 1.94 11.97
CA MET A 1 -25.61 1.20 11.44
C MET A 1 -24.43 2.14 11.21
N TRP A 2 -24.57 3.20 10.40
CA TRP A 2 -23.49 4.16 10.15
C TRP A 2 -22.97 4.83 11.42
N ASP A 3 -23.84 5.23 12.32
CA ASP A 3 -23.43 5.87 13.59
C ASP A 3 -22.53 4.96 14.42
N ILE A 4 -22.82 3.67 14.47
CA ILE A 4 -22.01 2.66 15.19
C ILE A 4 -20.63 2.52 14.53
N ILE A 5 -20.59 2.50 13.20
CA ILE A 5 -19.32 2.43 12.43
C ILE A 5 -18.47 3.66 12.74
N TRP A 6 -19.05 4.86 12.63
CA TRP A 6 -18.32 6.10 12.89
C TRP A 6 -17.86 6.23 14.33
N GLU A 7 -18.71 5.87 15.29
CA GLU A 7 -18.37 5.92 16.71
C GLU A 7 -17.18 5.00 17.05
N ASN A 8 -17.19 3.76 16.53
CA ASN A 8 -16.09 2.85 16.75
C ASN A 8 -14.82 3.27 16.02
N SER A 9 -14.94 3.72 14.77
CA SER A 9 -13.80 4.20 13.98
C SER A 9 -13.10 5.38 14.67
N VAL A 10 -13.83 6.30 15.27
CA VAL A 10 -13.25 7.43 16.03
C VAL A 10 -12.58 6.94 17.33
N LYS A 11 -13.16 5.95 18.02
CA LYS A 11 -12.65 5.46 19.31
C LYS A 11 -11.44 4.54 19.18
N SER A 12 -11.43 3.67 18.17
CA SER A 12 -10.45 2.57 18.04
C SER A 12 -9.67 2.56 16.74
N GLY A 13 -10.06 3.38 15.76
CA GLY A 13 -9.52 3.34 14.41
C GLY A 13 -10.13 2.25 13.51
N ASP A 14 -11.00 1.41 14.06
CA ASP A 14 -11.70 0.33 13.35
C ASP A 14 -13.23 0.46 13.47
N PRO A 15 -13.97 0.00 12.46
CA PRO A 15 -13.54 -0.54 11.17
C PRO A 15 -13.14 0.54 10.17
N GLY A 16 -12.24 0.21 9.24
CA GLY A 16 -12.04 0.98 8.02
C GLY A 16 -13.16 0.72 6.99
N ILE A 17 -13.32 1.64 6.05
CA ILE A 17 -14.30 1.50 4.96
C ILE A 17 -13.56 1.45 3.64
N TYR A 18 -13.87 0.45 2.83
CA TYR A 18 -13.32 0.29 1.49
C TYR A 18 -14.42 0.17 0.45
N ASN A 19 -14.40 1.05 -0.55
CA ASN A 19 -15.38 1.02 -1.63
C ASN A 19 -14.87 0.17 -2.80
N ILE A 20 -15.14 -1.14 -2.74
CA ILE A 20 -14.69 -2.11 -3.76
C ILE A 20 -15.27 -1.82 -5.15
N SER A 21 -16.49 -1.30 -5.22
CA SER A 21 -17.11 -0.95 -6.51
C SER A 21 -16.39 0.22 -7.18
N LEU A 22 -16.01 1.22 -6.39
CA LEU A 22 -15.24 2.36 -6.88
C LEU A 22 -13.84 1.92 -7.32
N ALA A 23 -13.16 1.08 -6.52
CA ALA A 23 -11.86 0.54 -6.88
C ALA A 23 -11.90 -0.22 -8.22
N ASN A 24 -12.91 -1.06 -8.42
CA ASN A 24 -13.11 -1.78 -9.69
C ASN A 24 -13.40 -0.86 -10.88
N SER A 25 -13.98 0.32 -10.65
CA SER A 25 -14.24 1.28 -11.74
C SER A 25 -12.99 2.06 -12.16
N TYR A 26 -11.96 2.12 -11.32
CA TYR A 26 -10.72 2.85 -11.59
C TYR A 26 -9.50 1.96 -11.86
N THR A 27 -9.62 0.63 -11.66
CA THR A 27 -8.49 -0.27 -11.92
C THR A 27 -8.13 -0.34 -13.39
N ASN A 28 -6.83 -0.34 -13.69
CA ASN A 28 -6.31 -0.47 -15.05
C ASN A 28 -6.48 -1.88 -15.63
N VAL A 29 -6.84 -2.85 -14.81
CA VAL A 29 -6.90 -4.28 -15.18
C VAL A 29 -8.33 -4.83 -15.18
N SER A 30 -9.33 -3.97 -15.14
CA SER A 30 -10.77 -4.32 -15.11
C SER A 30 -11.22 -5.20 -16.28
N TYR A 31 -10.45 -5.22 -17.36
CA TYR A 31 -10.75 -5.99 -18.56
C TYR A 31 -10.46 -7.49 -18.43
N PHE A 32 -9.67 -7.93 -17.45
CA PHE A 32 -9.35 -9.33 -17.27
C PHE A 32 -9.49 -9.84 -15.83
N GLU A 33 -9.48 -8.96 -14.83
CA GLU A 33 -9.66 -9.38 -13.44
C GLU A 33 -10.49 -8.39 -12.63
N LYS A 34 -11.12 -8.92 -11.61
CA LYS A 34 -11.96 -8.18 -10.68
C LYS A 34 -11.28 -8.12 -9.32
N LEU A 35 -11.28 -6.95 -8.72
CA LEU A 35 -10.81 -6.77 -7.34
C LEU A 35 -11.88 -7.23 -6.37
N ASP A 36 -11.52 -8.12 -5.43
CA ASP A 36 -12.44 -8.73 -4.46
C ASP A 36 -12.14 -8.33 -3.03
N ALA A 37 -10.91 -7.96 -2.72
CA ALA A 37 -10.45 -7.69 -1.37
C ALA A 37 -9.31 -6.67 -1.34
N THR A 38 -8.77 -6.43 -0.15
CA THR A 38 -7.52 -5.71 0.06
C THR A 38 -6.54 -6.57 0.86
N ASN A 39 -5.27 -6.17 0.89
CA ASN A 39 -4.33 -6.65 1.90
C ASN A 39 -4.76 -6.18 3.30
N PRO A 40 -4.19 -6.70 4.40
CA PRO A 40 -4.60 -6.36 5.77
C PRO A 40 -4.59 -4.88 6.11
N CYS A 41 -3.64 -4.11 5.57
CA CYS A 41 -3.55 -2.67 5.83
C CYS A 41 -4.45 -1.81 4.90
N GLY A 42 -5.04 -2.40 3.86
CA GLY A 42 -6.03 -1.75 2.99
C GLY A 42 -5.46 -0.88 1.87
N GLU A 43 -4.13 -0.82 1.70
CA GLU A 43 -3.48 0.04 0.70
C GLU A 43 -3.41 -0.58 -0.69
N ILE A 44 -3.59 -1.90 -0.82
CA ILE A 44 -3.55 -2.61 -2.09
C ILE A 44 -4.85 -3.36 -2.33
N SER A 45 -5.52 -3.06 -3.43
CA SER A 45 -6.67 -3.81 -3.92
C SER A 45 -6.21 -5.07 -4.65
N LEU A 46 -6.76 -6.20 -4.31
CA LEU A 46 -6.33 -7.51 -4.81
C LEU A 46 -7.49 -8.27 -5.44
N PRO A 47 -7.27 -8.97 -6.56
CA PRO A 47 -8.17 -10.00 -7.05
C PRO A 47 -8.08 -11.26 -6.22
N SER A 48 -8.98 -12.22 -6.45
CA SER A 48 -8.86 -13.59 -5.91
C SER A 48 -7.51 -14.19 -6.28
N TYR A 49 -6.85 -14.82 -5.31
CA TYR A 49 -5.49 -15.38 -5.42
C TYR A 49 -4.37 -14.36 -5.67
N GLY A 50 -4.68 -13.05 -5.63
CA GLY A 50 -3.68 -12.01 -5.64
C GLY A 50 -2.85 -11.97 -4.36
N ASN A 51 -1.62 -11.51 -4.44
CA ASN A 51 -0.76 -11.31 -3.28
C ASN A 51 -0.13 -9.92 -3.27
N CYS A 52 0.26 -9.48 -2.09
CA CYS A 52 1.03 -8.26 -1.89
C CYS A 52 2.52 -8.60 -1.82
N CYS A 53 3.30 -8.12 -2.80
CA CYS A 53 4.75 -8.29 -2.81
C CYS A 53 5.40 -7.09 -2.11
N LEU A 54 5.97 -7.32 -0.94
CA LEU A 54 6.62 -6.29 -0.14
C LEU A 54 8.11 -6.22 -0.41
N GLY A 55 8.64 -4.98 -0.41
CA GLY A 55 10.06 -4.73 -0.45
C GLY A 55 10.41 -3.48 0.37
N ASN A 56 11.54 -3.52 1.06
CA ASN A 56 12.01 -2.40 1.87
C ASN A 56 13.47 -2.12 1.58
N ILE A 57 13.83 -0.84 1.57
CA ILE A 57 15.21 -0.38 1.51
C ILE A 57 15.56 0.25 2.84
N ASN A 58 16.61 -0.26 3.49
CA ASN A 58 17.14 0.35 4.70
C ASN A 58 17.92 1.61 4.32
N LEU A 59 17.30 2.77 4.50
CA LEU A 59 17.90 4.06 4.13
C LEU A 59 19.15 4.40 4.96
N SER A 60 19.30 3.88 6.18
CA SER A 60 20.51 4.11 6.95
C SER A 60 21.76 3.49 6.31
N ASN A 61 21.57 2.41 5.53
CA ASN A 61 22.66 1.82 4.74
C ASN A 61 22.99 2.61 3.46
N MET A 62 22.17 3.58 3.12
CA MET A 62 22.37 4.47 1.97
C MET A 62 23.00 5.82 2.38
N TYR A 63 23.28 6.01 3.66
CA TYR A 63 23.93 7.22 4.14
C TYR A 63 25.42 7.23 3.76
N ASP A 64 25.89 8.35 3.23
CA ASP A 64 27.30 8.65 2.96
C ASP A 64 27.83 9.58 4.07
N PRO A 65 28.67 9.07 4.98
CA PRO A 65 29.18 9.88 6.09
C PRO A 65 30.14 11.00 5.61
N ASP A 66 30.83 10.82 4.51
CA ASP A 66 31.76 11.81 3.95
C ASP A 66 31.00 12.97 3.30
N GLY A 67 29.97 12.65 2.53
CA GLY A 67 29.06 13.61 1.92
C GLY A 67 28.00 14.16 2.89
N ARG A 68 27.79 13.54 4.04
CA ARG A 68 26.73 13.84 5.03
C ARG A 68 25.34 13.90 4.40
N ASP A 69 25.11 13.05 3.43
CA ASP A 69 23.86 12.97 2.66
C ASP A 69 23.56 11.51 2.29
N VAL A 70 22.49 11.29 1.57
CA VAL A 70 22.15 9.99 0.99
C VAL A 70 23.02 9.73 -0.25
N ASP A 71 23.60 8.53 -0.36
CA ASP A 71 24.19 8.07 -1.62
C ASP A 71 23.07 7.78 -2.64
N TRP A 72 22.65 8.84 -3.32
CA TRP A 72 21.58 8.80 -4.32
C TRP A 72 21.86 7.84 -5.47
N LYS A 73 23.14 7.65 -5.83
CA LYS A 73 23.55 6.72 -6.90
C LYS A 73 23.34 5.27 -6.48
N ARG A 74 23.73 4.95 -5.24
CA ARG A 74 23.52 3.62 -4.66
C ARG A 74 22.03 3.33 -4.48
N LEU A 75 21.27 4.28 -3.94
CA LEU A 75 19.82 4.18 -3.79
C LEU A 75 19.13 3.93 -5.14
N ALA A 76 19.44 4.72 -6.16
CA ALA A 76 18.87 4.56 -7.48
C ALA A 76 19.21 3.20 -8.13
N ARG A 77 20.40 2.66 -7.90
CA ARG A 77 20.74 1.29 -8.35
C ARG A 77 19.92 0.24 -7.62
N THR A 78 19.80 0.36 -6.29
CA THR A 78 19.05 -0.59 -5.46
C THR A 78 17.56 -0.63 -5.82
N VAL A 79 16.96 0.51 -6.13
CA VAL A 79 15.55 0.60 -6.56
C VAL A 79 15.30 -0.06 -7.92
N ARG A 80 16.32 -0.13 -8.79
CA ARG A 80 16.20 -0.70 -10.14
C ARG A 80 16.46 -2.21 -10.22
N THR A 81 16.91 -2.81 -9.12
CA THR A 81 17.19 -4.25 -9.04
C THR A 81 15.93 -5.02 -8.70
#